data_54146a86659044a393444d0840c8df9d
#
_entry.id   54146a86659044a393444d0840c8df9d
#
_cell.length_a   1.000
_cell.length_b   1.000
_cell.length_c   1.000
_cell.angle_alpha   90.00
_cell.angle_beta   90.00
_cell.angle_gamma   90.00
#
_symmetry.space_group_name_H-M   'P 1'
#
loop_
_entity.id
_entity.type
_entity.pdbx_description
1 polymer ?
#
loop_
_entity_poly.entity_id
_entity_poly.type
_entity_poly.pdbx_seq_one_letter_code
_entity_poly.pdbx_strand_id
1 'polypeptide(L)'
;MTRHAHSTDRTALAGERGFTIIELLVAVTIMLVITGAIFAIVDPSRSTARAQPEVTDQNTRMRVGLDTLSKDLVMAGAGTYSGAIAGGLANFFAPIVPFRMGTLYPAEYLDRFHPDRITIAYVPNTAAQTRVRDAMPQPSSEIKVDAQPGCPAGDALCGFREGMRVVIFDDSGAYDFFTVTEVQTDALHLQHRPPINPDDFSKAYTPSENARIAQVETHTYFRDPATNQLMHYWGDNNPPEPVTDQIVDLRFEYFGDPEPPTAPRPLPGGTNCLFDGAGVNQLPILPSNGSSLVELTPAMLSDGPFCGNVPNQYDADLYRIRRVRVTMRVQTGLRD
;
A
#
# COMPACT_ATOMS: atom_id res chain seq x y z
N MET A 1 -30.96 -65.16 88.06
CA MET A 1 -30.15 -64.18 88.79
C MET A 1 -28.76 -64.16 88.17
N THR A 2 -28.52 -63.25 87.19
CA THR A 2 -27.21 -63.07 86.58
C THR A 2 -26.92 -61.56 86.48
N ARG A 3 -25.89 -61.20 87.24
CA ARG A 3 -25.42 -59.78 87.29
C ARG A 3 -24.55 -59.47 86.03
N HIS A 4 -24.92 -58.50 85.28
CA HIS A 4 -24.05 -57.96 84.28
C HIS A 4 -23.11 -56.89 84.90
N ALA A 5 -21.83 -57.11 84.74
CA ALA A 5 -20.77 -56.17 85.12
C ALA A 5 -20.61 -55.15 83.96
N HIS A 6 -20.77 -53.90 84.26
CA HIS A 6 -20.42 -52.77 83.37
C HIS A 6 -18.90 -52.54 83.43
N SER A 7 -18.25 -52.77 82.29
CA SER A 7 -16.87 -52.36 82.06
C SER A 7 -16.88 -50.90 81.55
N THR A 8 -16.37 -49.99 82.38
CA THR A 8 -16.11 -48.58 81.99
C THR A 8 -14.76 -48.53 81.26
N ASP A 9 -14.81 -48.50 79.99
CA ASP A 9 -13.65 -48.21 79.12
C ASP A 9 -13.26 -46.73 79.30
N ARG A 10 -12.15 -46.47 79.99
CA ARG A 10 -11.53 -45.15 80.11
C ARG A 10 -10.64 -44.95 78.89
N THR A 11 -11.17 -44.33 77.85
CA THR A 11 -10.35 -43.73 76.81
C THR A 11 -9.44 -42.68 77.42
N ALA A 12 -8.17 -42.94 77.42
CA ALA A 12 -7.14 -41.99 77.83
C ALA A 12 -7.13 -40.84 76.80
N LEU A 13 -7.52 -39.67 77.26
CA LEU A 13 -7.30 -38.43 76.49
C LEU A 13 -5.80 -38.25 76.33
N ALA A 14 -5.30 -38.47 75.11
CA ALA A 14 -3.94 -38.15 74.73
C ALA A 14 -3.78 -36.61 74.95
N GLY A 15 -2.91 -36.25 75.87
CA GLY A 15 -2.63 -34.90 76.24
C GLY A 15 -2.20 -34.11 75.02
N GLU A 16 -2.94 -33.11 74.65
CA GLU A 16 -2.55 -32.12 73.62
C GLU A 16 -1.24 -31.43 74.02
N ARG A 17 -0.18 -31.83 73.36
CA ARG A 17 1.13 -31.19 73.53
C ARG A 17 1.04 -29.82 72.79
N GLY A 18 1.03 -28.71 73.50
CA GLY A 18 1.07 -27.38 72.96
C GLY A 18 2.38 -27.15 72.20
N PHE A 19 2.30 -26.39 71.10
CA PHE A 19 3.46 -26.01 70.30
C PHE A 19 4.43 -25.13 71.14
N THR A 20 5.71 -25.44 70.98
CA THR A 20 6.75 -24.61 71.58
C THR A 20 7.02 -23.37 70.74
N ILE A 21 7.42 -22.24 71.36
CA ILE A 21 7.78 -21.01 70.61
C ILE A 21 8.86 -21.26 69.57
N ILE A 22 9.78 -22.18 69.85
CA ILE A 22 10.85 -22.55 68.93
C ILE A 22 10.34 -23.27 67.65
N GLU A 23 9.34 -24.17 67.81
CA GLU A 23 8.67 -24.84 66.71
C GLU A 23 7.92 -23.85 65.83
N LEU A 24 7.26 -22.86 66.40
CA LEU A 24 6.60 -21.80 65.69
C LEU A 24 7.59 -20.94 64.89
N LEU A 25 8.73 -20.55 65.49
CA LEU A 25 9.77 -19.77 64.85
C LEU A 25 10.39 -20.53 63.67
N VAL A 26 10.67 -21.83 63.83
CA VAL A 26 11.21 -22.67 62.77
C VAL A 26 10.19 -22.82 61.64
N ALA A 27 8.92 -23.06 61.94
CA ALA A 27 7.86 -23.17 60.92
C ALA A 27 7.67 -21.87 60.14
N VAL A 28 7.66 -20.72 60.79
CA VAL A 28 7.58 -19.41 60.13
C VAL A 28 8.80 -19.14 59.26
N THR A 29 10.00 -19.49 59.70
CA THR A 29 11.23 -19.32 58.93
C THR A 29 11.20 -20.17 57.67
N ILE A 30 10.81 -21.44 57.78
CA ILE A 30 10.68 -22.33 56.60
C ILE A 30 9.61 -21.79 55.66
N MET A 31 8.46 -21.34 56.18
CA MET A 31 7.38 -20.75 55.36
C MET A 31 7.83 -19.53 54.61
N LEU A 32 8.60 -18.63 55.24
CA LEU A 32 9.17 -17.44 54.58
C LEU A 32 10.16 -17.82 53.47
N VAL A 33 11.04 -18.79 53.67
CA VAL A 33 11.97 -19.27 52.66
C VAL A 33 11.23 -19.89 51.47
N ILE A 34 10.22 -20.75 51.73
CA ILE A 34 9.41 -21.36 50.67
C ILE A 34 8.63 -20.31 49.91
N THR A 35 7.99 -19.39 50.62
CA THR A 35 7.25 -18.27 50.00
C THR A 35 8.15 -17.38 49.15
N GLY A 36 9.33 -17.03 49.66
CA GLY A 36 10.34 -16.30 48.91
C GLY A 36 10.78 -17.03 47.63
N ALA A 37 11.03 -18.34 47.72
CA ALA A 37 11.39 -19.13 46.54
C ALA A 37 10.25 -19.20 45.50
N ILE A 38 9.00 -19.31 45.95
CA ILE A 38 7.82 -19.27 45.04
C ILE A 38 7.73 -17.91 44.33
N PHE A 39 7.87 -16.78 45.02
CA PHE A 39 7.86 -15.48 44.40
C PHE A 39 9.00 -15.30 43.41
N ALA A 40 10.21 -15.77 43.70
CA ALA A 40 11.36 -15.72 42.81
C ALA A 40 11.14 -16.45 41.49
N ILE A 41 10.27 -17.49 41.47
CA ILE A 41 9.94 -18.26 40.24
C ILE A 41 8.71 -17.63 39.54
N VAL A 42 7.74 -17.12 40.29
CA VAL A 42 6.48 -16.59 39.72
C VAL A 42 6.69 -15.25 39.05
N ASP A 43 7.52 -14.35 39.58
CA ASP A 43 7.73 -13.02 38.99
C ASP A 43 8.32 -13.06 37.58
N PRO A 44 9.39 -13.82 37.27
CA PRO A 44 9.86 -13.97 35.89
C PRO A 44 8.84 -14.64 34.96
N SER A 45 8.05 -15.58 35.48
CA SER A 45 7.00 -16.25 34.69
C SER A 45 5.88 -15.31 34.31
N ARG A 46 5.52 -14.36 35.18
CA ARG A 46 4.50 -13.34 34.91
C ARG A 46 4.96 -12.37 33.83
N SER A 47 6.21 -11.93 33.87
CA SER A 47 6.76 -11.03 32.84
C SER A 47 6.79 -11.72 31.46
N THR A 48 7.23 -12.99 31.40
CA THR A 48 7.22 -13.78 30.17
C THR A 48 5.80 -14.01 29.65
N ALA A 49 4.84 -14.35 30.54
CA ALA A 49 3.45 -14.54 30.16
C ALA A 49 2.77 -13.27 29.63
N ARG A 50 3.21 -12.10 30.04
CA ARG A 50 2.75 -10.82 29.47
C ARG A 50 3.42 -10.48 28.15
N ALA A 51 4.70 -10.80 27.98
CA ALA A 51 5.45 -10.51 26.76
C ALA A 51 5.01 -11.38 25.56
N GLN A 52 4.60 -12.63 25.77
CA GLN A 52 4.20 -13.52 24.68
C GLN A 52 3.01 -13.03 23.84
N PRO A 53 1.88 -12.55 24.42
CA PRO A 53 0.78 -11.98 23.65
C PRO A 53 1.23 -10.77 22.84
N GLU A 54 2.06 -9.90 23.40
CA GLU A 54 2.58 -8.69 22.72
C GLU A 54 3.43 -9.04 21.49
N VAL A 55 4.34 -10.02 21.62
CA VAL A 55 5.15 -10.50 20.48
C VAL A 55 4.27 -11.13 19.42
N THR A 56 3.23 -11.86 19.80
CA THR A 56 2.28 -12.47 18.85
C THR A 56 1.48 -11.39 18.13
N ASP A 57 1.00 -10.40 18.85
CA ASP A 57 0.25 -9.28 18.29
C ASP A 57 1.13 -8.45 17.34
N GLN A 58 2.37 -8.15 17.73
CA GLN A 58 3.36 -7.49 16.88
C GLN A 58 3.61 -8.25 15.57
N ASN A 59 3.78 -9.59 15.65
CA ASN A 59 3.96 -10.41 14.45
C ASN A 59 2.71 -10.41 13.56
N THR A 60 1.52 -10.39 14.14
CA THR A 60 0.25 -10.33 13.40
C THR A 60 0.12 -8.99 12.68
N ARG A 61 0.39 -7.88 13.35
CA ARG A 61 0.37 -6.53 12.77
C ARG A 61 1.35 -6.41 11.59
N MET A 62 2.58 -6.90 11.78
CA MET A 62 3.59 -6.89 10.73
C MET A 62 3.14 -7.72 9.52
N ARG A 63 2.55 -8.90 9.73
CA ARG A 63 2.01 -9.72 8.63
C ARG A 63 0.90 -9.02 7.89
N VAL A 64 -0.08 -8.45 8.58
CA VAL A 64 -1.19 -7.72 7.95
C VAL A 64 -0.67 -6.59 7.07
N GLY A 65 0.22 -5.75 7.60
CA GLY A 65 0.81 -4.65 6.84
C GLY A 65 1.58 -5.10 5.61
N LEU A 66 2.45 -6.11 5.76
CA LEU A 66 3.27 -6.63 4.66
C LEU A 66 2.43 -7.39 3.63
N ASP A 67 1.46 -8.20 4.03
CA ASP A 67 0.61 -8.96 3.11
C ASP A 67 -0.26 -8.04 2.26
N THR A 68 -0.83 -6.99 2.86
CA THR A 68 -1.64 -6.00 2.13
C THR A 68 -0.78 -5.27 1.11
N LEU A 69 0.36 -4.71 1.54
CA LEU A 69 1.27 -3.97 0.68
C LEU A 69 1.87 -4.85 -0.43
N SER A 70 2.23 -6.11 -0.13
CA SER A 70 2.86 -7.00 -1.10
C SER A 70 1.92 -7.41 -2.23
N LYS A 71 0.62 -7.58 -1.95
CA LYS A 71 -0.39 -7.88 -2.98
C LYS A 71 -0.45 -6.77 -4.02
N ASP A 72 -0.53 -5.52 -3.59
CA ASP A 72 -0.61 -4.39 -4.50
C ASP A 72 0.71 -4.15 -5.22
N LEU A 73 1.86 -4.35 -4.56
CA LEU A 73 3.17 -4.27 -5.21
C LEU A 73 3.35 -5.30 -6.33
N VAL A 74 2.83 -6.52 -6.16
CA VAL A 74 2.87 -7.56 -7.22
C VAL A 74 1.96 -7.17 -8.38
N MET A 75 0.86 -6.46 -8.12
CA MET A 75 -0.06 -5.98 -9.15
C MET A 75 0.40 -4.71 -9.85
N ALA A 76 1.43 -4.02 -9.34
CA ALA A 76 1.91 -2.75 -9.89
C ALA A 76 2.15 -2.82 -11.41
N GLY A 77 1.50 -1.93 -12.17
CA GLY A 77 1.57 -1.92 -13.63
C GLY A 77 0.90 -3.09 -14.33
N ALA A 78 0.24 -3.98 -13.59
CA ALA A 78 -0.52 -5.08 -14.17
C ALA A 78 -1.77 -4.57 -14.92
N GLY A 79 -2.34 -5.47 -15.69
CA GLY A 79 -3.48 -5.18 -16.55
C GLY A 79 -3.03 -4.72 -17.92
N THR A 80 -3.86 -4.98 -18.90
CA THR A 80 -3.56 -4.66 -20.29
C THR A 80 -4.61 -3.73 -20.86
N TYR A 81 -4.16 -2.75 -21.61
CA TYR A 81 -5.04 -2.04 -22.50
C TYR A 81 -5.12 -2.79 -23.84
N SER A 82 -6.34 -3.13 -24.30
CA SER A 82 -6.57 -3.87 -25.56
C SER A 82 -5.82 -5.20 -25.67
N GLY A 83 -5.62 -5.93 -24.57
CA GLY A 83 -4.96 -7.23 -24.58
C GLY A 83 -3.46 -7.17 -24.87
N ALA A 84 -2.95 -8.23 -25.49
CA ALA A 84 -1.50 -8.41 -25.74
C ALA A 84 -0.88 -7.38 -26.71
N ILE A 85 -1.69 -6.61 -27.44
CA ILE A 85 -1.21 -5.67 -28.48
C ILE A 85 -0.61 -4.40 -27.85
N ALA A 86 -1.18 -3.90 -26.77
CA ALA A 86 -0.76 -2.63 -26.17
C ALA A 86 0.16 -2.80 -24.95
N GLY A 87 0.24 -3.98 -24.37
CA GLY A 87 1.06 -4.28 -23.20
C GLY A 87 0.48 -3.78 -21.88
N GLY A 88 1.24 -3.93 -20.82
CA GLY A 88 0.86 -3.49 -19.48
C GLY A 88 0.86 -1.97 -19.32
N LEU A 89 0.25 -1.50 -18.25
CA LEU A 89 0.14 -0.08 -17.92
C LEU A 89 1.52 0.59 -17.80
N ALA A 90 2.51 -0.15 -17.32
CA ALA A 90 3.90 0.29 -17.23
C ALA A 90 4.55 0.71 -18.58
N ASN A 91 3.93 0.37 -19.71
CA ASN A 91 4.39 0.84 -21.02
C ASN A 91 3.91 2.27 -21.35
N PHE A 92 3.07 2.87 -20.53
CA PHE A 92 2.46 4.18 -20.82
C PHE A 92 2.79 5.22 -19.76
N PHE A 93 2.84 4.84 -18.48
CA PHE A 93 3.30 5.71 -17.40
C PHE A 93 3.89 4.88 -16.26
N ALA A 94 4.60 5.53 -15.32
CA ALA A 94 5.20 4.84 -14.19
C ALA A 94 4.12 4.38 -13.20
N PRO A 95 3.95 3.06 -13.00
CA PRO A 95 2.90 2.55 -12.12
C PRO A 95 3.25 2.63 -10.63
N ILE A 96 4.49 2.98 -10.32
CA ILE A 96 5.00 3.15 -8.95
C ILE A 96 5.63 4.52 -8.85
N VAL A 97 5.17 5.31 -7.88
CA VAL A 97 5.75 6.61 -7.58
C VAL A 97 6.02 6.77 -6.08
N PRO A 98 7.13 7.44 -5.69
CA PRO A 98 7.58 7.57 -4.31
C PRO A 98 6.94 8.76 -3.58
N PHE A 99 5.67 9.04 -3.81
CA PHE A 99 4.88 10.11 -3.18
C PHE A 99 3.40 9.73 -3.16
N ARG A 100 2.58 10.44 -2.39
CA ARG A 100 1.14 10.23 -2.38
C ARG A 100 0.49 10.88 -3.59
N MET A 101 -0.40 10.13 -4.24
CA MET A 101 -1.19 10.62 -5.36
C MET A 101 -2.66 10.59 -5.04
N GLY A 102 -3.40 11.56 -5.56
CA GLY A 102 -4.84 11.61 -5.44
C GLY A 102 -5.35 12.97 -4.98
N THR A 103 -6.67 13.09 -4.91
CA THR A 103 -7.37 14.37 -4.71
C THR A 103 -6.99 15.07 -3.40
N LEU A 104 -6.71 14.30 -2.33
CA LEU A 104 -6.36 14.88 -1.02
C LEU A 104 -4.90 15.34 -0.91
N TYR A 105 -4.04 14.98 -1.85
CA TYR A 105 -2.59 15.27 -1.81
C TYR A 105 -2.06 15.94 -3.09
N PRO A 106 -2.72 16.98 -3.62
CA PRO A 106 -2.35 17.54 -4.91
C PRO A 106 -0.99 18.23 -4.94
N ALA A 107 -0.41 18.54 -3.79
CA ALA A 107 0.87 19.22 -3.69
C ALA A 107 2.08 18.28 -3.54
N GLU A 108 1.89 16.98 -3.27
CA GLU A 108 3.02 16.07 -3.04
C GLU A 108 3.85 15.78 -4.29
N TYR A 109 3.30 15.94 -5.48
CA TYR A 109 4.07 15.82 -6.71
C TYR A 109 5.13 16.93 -6.87
N LEU A 110 5.05 18.03 -6.12
CA LEU A 110 6.08 19.08 -6.09
C LEU A 110 7.33 18.62 -5.34
N ASP A 111 7.15 17.76 -4.35
CA ASP A 111 8.22 17.09 -3.61
C ASP A 111 8.26 15.62 -4.04
N ARG A 112 9.00 15.34 -5.10
CA ARG A 112 8.91 14.14 -5.94
C ARG A 112 9.43 12.85 -5.33
N PHE A 113 10.00 12.89 -4.15
CA PHE A 113 10.55 11.69 -3.50
C PHE A 113 10.36 11.72 -2.00
N HIS A 114 9.67 10.70 -1.49
CA HIS A 114 9.55 10.41 -0.07
C HIS A 114 9.89 8.95 0.20
N PRO A 115 10.85 8.67 1.08
CA PRO A 115 11.28 7.29 1.34
C PRO A 115 10.25 6.45 2.11
N ASP A 116 9.28 7.09 2.77
CA ASP A 116 8.26 6.50 3.63
C ASP A 116 6.87 6.39 2.97
N ARG A 117 6.79 6.63 1.65
CA ARG A 117 5.53 6.64 0.89
C ARG A 117 5.71 5.98 -0.45
N ILE A 118 4.63 5.35 -0.90
CA ILE A 118 4.56 4.74 -2.22
C ILE A 118 3.13 4.80 -2.73
N THR A 119 2.94 5.18 -3.97
CA THR A 119 1.69 4.99 -4.70
C THR A 119 1.89 3.94 -5.78
N ILE A 120 0.94 3.03 -5.89
CA ILE A 120 0.91 1.91 -6.82
C ILE A 120 -0.36 2.05 -7.66
N ALA A 121 -0.24 1.87 -8.97
CA ALA A 121 -1.37 1.88 -9.90
C ALA A 121 -1.39 0.60 -10.73
N TYR A 122 -2.58 0.02 -10.93
CA TYR A 122 -2.79 -1.12 -11.82
C TYR A 122 -4.22 -1.15 -12.36
N VAL A 123 -4.42 -1.90 -13.44
CA VAL A 123 -5.72 -2.12 -14.07
C VAL A 123 -6.28 -3.45 -13.57
N PRO A 124 -7.46 -3.49 -12.94
CA PRO A 124 -8.07 -4.73 -12.48
C PRO A 124 -8.50 -5.63 -13.66
N ASN A 125 -8.67 -6.93 -13.42
CA ASN A 125 -8.96 -7.93 -14.45
C ASN A 125 -10.25 -7.69 -15.24
N THR A 126 -11.21 -6.97 -14.67
CA THR A 126 -12.52 -6.67 -15.26
C THR A 126 -12.61 -5.23 -15.76
N ALA A 127 -11.48 -4.66 -16.14
CA ALA A 127 -11.38 -3.25 -16.45
C ALA A 127 -12.21 -2.84 -17.67
N ALA A 128 -12.96 -1.75 -17.53
CA ALA A 128 -13.51 -0.99 -18.63
C ALA A 128 -12.37 -0.27 -19.36
N GLN A 129 -12.34 -0.37 -20.68
CA GLN A 129 -11.29 0.23 -21.52
C GLN A 129 -11.88 0.78 -22.81
N THR A 130 -11.42 1.96 -23.22
CA THR A 130 -11.80 2.57 -24.50
C THR A 130 -10.71 3.52 -24.99
N ARG A 131 -10.90 4.12 -26.18
CA ARG A 131 -10.03 5.15 -26.75
C ARG A 131 -10.75 6.47 -26.79
N VAL A 132 -9.99 7.56 -26.70
CA VAL A 132 -10.48 8.89 -27.03
C VAL A 132 -10.73 8.93 -28.53
N ARG A 133 -11.98 9.24 -28.91
CA ARG A 133 -12.40 9.29 -30.32
C ARG A 133 -12.16 10.65 -30.94
N ASP A 134 -12.53 11.71 -30.24
CA ASP A 134 -12.42 13.09 -30.71
C ASP A 134 -11.44 13.86 -29.80
N ALA A 135 -10.66 14.77 -30.40
CA ALA A 135 -9.75 15.61 -29.62
C ALA A 135 -10.54 16.48 -28.62
N MET A 136 -10.08 16.54 -27.38
CA MET A 136 -10.62 17.44 -26.39
C MET A 136 -10.28 18.88 -26.77
N PRO A 137 -11.27 19.80 -26.86
CA PRO A 137 -11.00 21.21 -27.17
C PRO A 137 -10.18 21.94 -26.11
N GLN A 138 -10.36 21.51 -24.85
CA GLN A 138 -9.65 22.00 -23.66
C GLN A 138 -9.66 20.96 -22.55
N PRO A 139 -8.76 21.04 -21.54
CA PRO A 139 -8.64 20.04 -20.48
C PRO A 139 -9.90 19.81 -19.63
N SER A 140 -10.78 20.80 -19.52
CA SER A 140 -12.07 20.69 -18.80
C SER A 140 -13.21 20.09 -19.62
N SER A 141 -12.99 19.78 -20.90
CA SER A 141 -14.04 19.27 -21.77
C SER A 141 -14.41 17.83 -21.45
N GLU A 142 -15.67 17.49 -21.72
CA GLU A 142 -16.11 16.10 -21.72
C GLU A 142 -15.27 15.23 -22.67
N ILE A 143 -15.14 13.95 -22.34
CA ILE A 143 -14.31 13.03 -23.10
C ILE A 143 -15.21 12.22 -24.04
N LYS A 144 -15.04 12.39 -25.34
CA LYS A 144 -15.68 11.58 -26.35
C LYS A 144 -14.87 10.34 -26.65
N VAL A 145 -15.50 9.17 -26.53
CA VAL A 145 -14.81 7.89 -26.57
C VAL A 145 -15.39 6.96 -27.65
N ASP A 146 -14.64 5.94 -28.00
CA ASP A 146 -15.11 4.85 -28.84
C ASP A 146 -16.09 3.93 -28.06
N ALA A 147 -17.03 3.32 -28.77
CA ALA A 147 -17.86 2.27 -28.23
C ALA A 147 -16.99 1.10 -27.71
N GLN A 148 -17.32 0.57 -26.56
CA GLN A 148 -16.60 -0.52 -25.97
C GLN A 148 -16.97 -1.84 -26.67
N PRO A 149 -15.98 -2.62 -27.15
CA PRO A 149 -16.25 -3.90 -27.80
C PRO A 149 -16.94 -4.89 -26.83
N GLY A 150 -17.93 -5.61 -27.34
CA GLY A 150 -18.63 -6.63 -26.56
C GLY A 150 -19.81 -6.13 -25.74
N CYS A 151 -20.10 -4.84 -25.77
CA CYS A 151 -21.27 -4.28 -25.12
C CYS A 151 -22.56 -4.63 -25.87
N PRO A 152 -23.70 -4.81 -25.16
CA PRO A 152 -25.00 -5.05 -25.78
C PRO A 152 -25.49 -3.84 -26.59
N ALA A 153 -26.41 -4.08 -27.52
CA ALA A 153 -27.05 -3.01 -28.27
C ALA A 153 -27.80 -2.06 -27.33
N GLY A 154 -27.55 -0.76 -27.50
CA GLY A 154 -28.13 0.28 -26.63
C GLY A 154 -27.34 0.60 -25.37
N ASP A 155 -26.22 -0.07 -25.11
CA ASP A 155 -25.32 0.27 -24.03
C ASP A 155 -23.84 0.16 -24.49
N ALA A 156 -23.47 1.09 -25.34
CA ALA A 156 -22.14 1.08 -25.99
C ALA A 156 -20.95 1.31 -25.02
N LEU A 157 -21.21 1.72 -23.78
CA LEU A 157 -20.22 1.96 -22.73
C LEU A 157 -20.45 1.09 -21.48
N CYS A 158 -21.00 -0.10 -21.65
CA CYS A 158 -21.47 -1.01 -20.60
C CYS A 158 -20.45 -1.37 -19.51
N GLY A 159 -19.16 -1.22 -19.78
CA GLY A 159 -18.12 -1.44 -18.79
C GLY A 159 -17.91 -0.24 -17.86
N PHE A 160 -18.34 0.96 -18.27
CA PHE A 160 -18.17 2.17 -17.47
C PHE A 160 -19.42 2.48 -16.65
N ARG A 161 -19.23 3.05 -15.48
CA ARG A 161 -20.32 3.49 -14.60
C ARG A 161 -19.91 4.73 -13.81
N GLU A 162 -20.91 5.47 -13.37
CA GLU A 162 -20.70 6.58 -12.44
C GLU A 162 -20.03 6.10 -11.16
N GLY A 163 -19.11 6.92 -10.63
CA GLY A 163 -18.29 6.58 -9.46
C GLY A 163 -17.06 5.73 -9.77
N MET A 164 -16.90 5.22 -11.00
CA MET A 164 -15.75 4.42 -11.38
C MET A 164 -14.49 5.29 -11.47
N ARG A 165 -13.39 4.84 -10.86
CA ARG A 165 -12.09 5.47 -11.01
C ARG A 165 -11.41 4.97 -12.26
N VAL A 166 -10.92 5.89 -13.07
CA VAL A 166 -10.28 5.60 -14.36
C VAL A 166 -9.03 6.46 -14.53
N VAL A 167 -8.17 6.03 -15.42
CA VAL A 167 -7.02 6.80 -15.90
C VAL A 167 -7.16 7.08 -17.39
N ILE A 168 -6.96 8.34 -17.79
CA ILE A 168 -6.70 8.72 -19.18
C ILE A 168 -5.21 8.89 -19.36
N PHE A 169 -4.65 8.37 -20.46
CA PHE A 169 -3.22 8.38 -20.73
C PHE A 169 -2.94 8.28 -22.23
N ASP A 170 -1.74 8.64 -22.65
CA ASP A 170 -1.33 8.61 -24.05
C ASP A 170 0.14 8.20 -24.23
N ASP A 171 0.61 8.17 -25.49
CA ASP A 171 1.97 7.78 -25.84
C ASP A 171 3.03 8.85 -25.53
N SER A 172 2.63 10.04 -25.08
CA SER A 172 3.56 11.07 -24.60
C SER A 172 4.07 10.81 -23.18
N GLY A 173 3.44 9.88 -22.45
CA GLY A 173 3.69 9.62 -21.02
C GLY A 173 2.86 10.48 -20.10
N ALA A 174 1.92 11.29 -20.63
CA ALA A 174 0.96 12.02 -19.83
C ALA A 174 -0.18 11.11 -19.36
N TYR A 175 -0.66 11.36 -18.15
CA TYR A 175 -1.82 10.68 -17.59
C TYR A 175 -2.55 11.57 -16.59
N ASP A 176 -3.85 11.31 -16.41
CA ASP A 176 -4.69 11.88 -15.37
C ASP A 176 -5.63 10.84 -14.80
N PHE A 177 -5.74 10.80 -13.47
CA PHE A 177 -6.75 10.00 -12.80
C PHE A 177 -8.02 10.83 -12.57
N PHE A 178 -9.15 10.20 -12.82
CA PHE A 178 -10.43 10.85 -12.54
C PHE A 178 -11.50 9.84 -12.15
N THR A 179 -12.58 10.31 -11.55
CA THR A 179 -13.78 9.55 -11.27
C THR A 179 -14.84 9.90 -12.30
N VAL A 180 -15.41 8.90 -12.96
CA VAL A 180 -16.50 9.11 -13.92
C VAL A 180 -17.70 9.65 -13.15
N THR A 181 -18.14 10.86 -13.52
CA THR A 181 -19.30 11.51 -12.88
C THR A 181 -20.62 11.26 -13.61
N GLU A 182 -20.57 10.88 -14.89
CA GLU A 182 -21.71 10.54 -15.70
C GLU A 182 -21.25 9.73 -16.92
N VAL A 183 -22.01 8.72 -17.33
CA VAL A 183 -21.81 7.94 -18.55
C VAL A 183 -22.97 8.25 -19.51
N GLN A 184 -22.68 8.90 -20.65
CA GLN A 184 -23.64 9.24 -21.68
C GLN A 184 -23.52 8.25 -22.85
N THR A 185 -24.16 7.10 -22.74
CA THR A 185 -24.01 5.97 -23.66
C THR A 185 -24.38 6.33 -25.11
N ASP A 186 -25.46 7.07 -25.32
CA ASP A 186 -25.92 7.45 -26.67
C ASP A 186 -24.96 8.44 -27.35
N ALA A 187 -24.34 9.32 -26.58
CA ALA A 187 -23.39 10.31 -27.06
C ALA A 187 -21.95 9.76 -27.10
N LEU A 188 -21.69 8.62 -26.46
CA LEU A 188 -20.36 8.06 -26.24
C LEU A 188 -19.44 9.02 -25.47
N HIS A 189 -19.96 9.62 -24.40
CA HIS A 189 -19.21 10.56 -23.57
C HIS A 189 -19.01 10.04 -22.14
N LEU A 190 -17.82 10.29 -21.59
CA LEU A 190 -17.51 10.18 -20.20
C LEU A 190 -17.30 11.57 -19.60
N GLN A 191 -17.97 11.85 -18.49
CA GLN A 191 -17.91 13.14 -17.81
C GLN A 191 -16.99 13.06 -16.59
N HIS A 192 -16.29 14.18 -16.28
CA HIS A 192 -15.40 14.30 -15.12
C HIS A 192 -15.62 15.66 -14.42
N ARG A 193 -16.72 15.84 -13.77
CA ARG A 193 -17.13 17.13 -13.20
C ARG A 193 -16.60 17.37 -11.79
N PRO A 194 -16.26 18.64 -11.42
CA PRO A 194 -16.05 19.05 -10.05
C PRO A 194 -17.32 18.83 -9.18
N PRO A 195 -17.19 18.76 -7.84
CA PRO A 195 -15.98 18.84 -7.04
C PRO A 195 -15.25 17.49 -6.84
N ILE A 196 -15.75 16.41 -7.45
CA ILE A 196 -15.15 15.06 -7.31
C ILE A 196 -13.80 15.00 -8.02
N ASN A 197 -13.71 15.66 -9.17
CA ASN A 197 -12.48 15.77 -9.96
C ASN A 197 -11.93 17.20 -9.91
N PRO A 198 -10.64 17.40 -10.24
CA PRO A 198 -10.11 18.71 -10.62
C PRO A 198 -10.91 19.33 -11.76
N ASP A 199 -10.93 20.66 -11.86
CA ASP A 199 -11.60 21.37 -12.95
C ASP A 199 -11.01 21.01 -14.32
N ASP A 200 -9.67 20.88 -14.39
CA ASP A 200 -8.92 20.59 -15.60
C ASP A 200 -8.05 19.34 -15.45
N PHE A 201 -7.90 18.58 -16.53
CA PHE A 201 -6.80 17.63 -16.68
C PHE A 201 -5.47 18.35 -16.89
N SER A 202 -4.37 17.64 -16.75
CA SER A 202 -3.02 18.16 -16.99
C SER A 202 -2.80 18.61 -18.46
N LYS A 203 -3.59 18.07 -19.39
CA LYS A 203 -3.62 18.43 -20.80
C LYS A 203 -4.96 18.11 -21.48
N ALA A 204 -5.18 18.61 -22.67
CA ALA A 204 -6.23 18.14 -23.57
C ALA A 204 -5.74 16.91 -24.32
N TYR A 205 -6.44 15.78 -24.15
CA TYR A 205 -6.09 14.50 -24.78
C TYR A 205 -6.62 14.39 -26.19
N THR A 206 -5.84 13.74 -27.08
CA THR A 206 -6.18 13.64 -28.50
C THR A 206 -6.03 12.21 -29.04
N PRO A 207 -6.84 11.81 -30.05
CA PRO A 207 -6.64 10.53 -30.74
C PRO A 207 -5.29 10.42 -31.47
N SER A 208 -4.72 11.56 -31.89
CA SER A 208 -3.43 11.59 -32.58
C SER A 208 -2.25 11.17 -31.69
N GLU A 209 -2.40 11.26 -30.36
CA GLU A 209 -1.42 10.78 -29.38
C GLU A 209 -1.80 9.41 -28.81
N ASN A 210 -2.74 8.72 -29.44
CA ASN A 210 -3.28 7.44 -28.98
C ASN A 210 -3.86 7.49 -27.57
N ALA A 211 -4.57 8.57 -27.22
CA ALA A 211 -5.17 8.72 -25.91
C ALA A 211 -6.20 7.60 -25.60
N ARG A 212 -6.10 7.04 -24.41
CA ARG A 212 -6.84 5.85 -23.96
C ARG A 212 -7.38 6.08 -22.56
N ILE A 213 -8.46 5.35 -22.23
CA ILE A 213 -9.05 5.35 -20.91
C ILE A 213 -9.18 3.91 -20.43
N ALA A 214 -8.79 3.66 -19.21
CA ALA A 214 -8.96 2.37 -18.56
C ALA A 214 -9.40 2.54 -17.11
N GLN A 215 -10.18 1.59 -16.61
CA GLN A 215 -10.40 1.48 -15.17
C GLN A 215 -9.05 1.30 -14.48
N VAL A 216 -8.88 1.92 -13.33
CA VAL A 216 -7.64 1.84 -12.56
C VAL A 216 -7.93 1.73 -11.07
N GLU A 217 -7.08 1.00 -10.38
CA GLU A 217 -6.98 1.03 -8.94
C GLU A 217 -5.66 1.71 -8.55
N THR A 218 -5.73 2.58 -7.57
CA THR A 218 -4.57 3.29 -7.02
C THR A 218 -4.50 3.06 -5.53
N HIS A 219 -3.34 2.64 -5.04
CA HIS A 219 -3.10 2.32 -3.64
C HIS A 219 -1.87 3.09 -3.16
N THR A 220 -2.08 4.00 -2.24
CA THR A 220 -1.00 4.75 -1.61
C THR A 220 -0.80 4.26 -0.19
N TYR A 221 0.41 3.85 0.14
CA TYR A 221 0.82 3.43 1.47
C TYR A 221 1.82 4.43 2.04
N PHE A 222 1.61 4.83 3.28
CA PHE A 222 2.50 5.72 4.01
C PHE A 222 2.36 5.54 5.51
N ARG A 223 3.39 5.95 6.24
CA ARG A 223 3.33 6.01 7.70
C ARG A 223 2.77 7.36 8.14
N ASP A 224 1.81 7.35 9.06
CA ASP A 224 1.42 8.54 9.82
C ASP A 224 2.31 8.65 11.08
N PRO A 225 3.19 9.67 11.17
CA PRO A 225 4.07 9.84 12.31
C PRO A 225 3.36 10.23 13.60
N ALA A 226 2.14 10.79 13.52
CA ALA A 226 1.37 11.22 14.68
C ALA A 226 0.72 10.04 15.42
N THR A 227 0.23 9.06 14.66
CA THR A 227 -0.49 7.89 15.19
C THR A 227 0.36 6.62 15.19
N ASN A 228 1.53 6.62 14.52
CA ASN A 228 2.36 5.45 14.25
C ASN A 228 1.56 4.34 13.53
N GLN A 229 0.74 4.71 12.57
CA GLN A 229 -0.06 3.80 11.76
C GLN A 229 0.47 3.69 10.34
N LEU A 230 0.39 2.50 9.77
CA LEU A 230 0.45 2.33 8.33
C LEU A 230 -0.91 2.72 7.77
N MET A 231 -0.93 3.75 6.95
CA MET A 231 -2.14 4.26 6.29
C MET A 231 -2.23 3.76 4.87
N HIS A 232 -3.44 3.50 4.42
CA HIS A 232 -3.79 3.20 3.05
C HIS A 232 -4.76 4.25 2.50
N TYR A 233 -4.51 4.74 1.29
CA TYR A 233 -5.32 5.74 0.61
C TYR A 233 -5.61 5.31 -0.83
N TRP A 234 -6.86 5.42 -1.26
CA TRP A 234 -7.34 5.00 -2.58
C TRP A 234 -7.16 6.04 -3.68
N GLY A 235 -6.64 7.21 -3.37
CA GLY A 235 -6.47 8.31 -4.32
C GLY A 235 -7.73 9.13 -4.59
N ASP A 236 -8.83 8.84 -3.94
CA ASP A 236 -10.14 9.49 -4.06
C ASP A 236 -10.32 10.65 -3.05
N ASN A 237 -11.57 11.08 -2.82
CA ASN A 237 -11.91 12.12 -1.85
C ASN A 237 -12.12 11.60 -0.41
N ASN A 238 -11.97 10.29 -0.18
CA ASN A 238 -12.09 9.73 1.14
C ASN A 238 -10.79 9.85 1.93
N PRO A 239 -10.85 10.02 3.26
CA PRO A 239 -9.65 10.06 4.08
C PRO A 239 -8.91 8.70 4.04
N PRO A 240 -7.57 8.69 4.22
CA PRO A 240 -6.81 7.46 4.36
C PRO A 240 -7.32 6.60 5.53
N GLU A 241 -7.27 5.28 5.34
CA GLU A 241 -7.68 4.29 6.33
C GLU A 241 -6.46 3.62 6.99
N PRO A 242 -6.49 3.34 8.30
CA PRO A 242 -5.40 2.65 8.97
C PRO A 242 -5.43 1.15 8.61
N VAL A 243 -4.29 0.61 8.18
CA VAL A 243 -4.08 -0.83 7.90
C VAL A 243 -3.61 -1.56 9.15
N THR A 244 -2.63 -0.98 9.83
CA THR A 244 -2.09 -1.51 11.09
C THR A 244 -1.40 -0.40 11.88
N ASP A 245 -1.27 -0.61 13.18
CA ASP A 245 -0.70 0.37 14.11
C ASP A 245 0.69 -0.04 14.62
N GLN A 246 1.29 0.80 15.45
CA GLN A 246 2.62 0.61 16.07
C GLN A 246 3.77 0.51 15.04
N ILE A 247 3.62 1.12 13.88
CA ILE A 247 4.67 1.24 12.87
C ILE A 247 5.55 2.45 13.18
N VAL A 248 6.77 2.20 13.62
CA VAL A 248 7.72 3.25 14.00
C VAL A 248 8.64 3.68 12.87
N ASP A 249 8.80 2.82 11.86
CA ASP A 249 9.60 3.12 10.67
C ASP A 249 9.03 2.39 9.46
N LEU A 250 9.00 3.08 8.32
CA LEU A 250 8.61 2.54 7.02
C LEU A 250 9.54 3.16 5.98
N ARG A 251 10.14 2.30 5.16
CA ARG A 251 11.05 2.74 4.10
C ARG A 251 10.90 1.91 2.86
N PHE A 252 10.89 2.57 1.71
CA PHE A 252 10.90 2.00 0.38
C PHE A 252 12.22 2.29 -0.32
N GLU A 253 12.84 1.25 -0.86
CA GLU A 253 14.07 1.32 -1.66
C GLU A 253 13.77 0.69 -3.01
N TYR A 254 14.23 1.33 -4.08
CA TYR A 254 13.86 0.99 -5.46
C TYR A 254 15.05 0.40 -6.21
N PHE A 255 14.79 -0.64 -6.99
CA PHE A 255 15.78 -1.29 -7.85
C PHE A 255 15.19 -1.45 -9.24
N GLY A 256 15.99 -1.13 -10.25
CA GLY A 256 15.52 -1.10 -11.63
C GLY A 256 16.53 -1.62 -12.63
N ASP A 257 16.07 -1.71 -13.86
CA ASP A 257 16.93 -2.07 -15.00
C ASP A 257 18.02 -1.03 -15.20
N PRO A 258 19.29 -1.45 -15.41
CA PRO A 258 20.35 -0.54 -15.80
C PRO A 258 20.15 0.05 -17.20
N GLU A 259 19.47 -0.70 -18.08
CA GLU A 259 19.13 -0.25 -19.44
C GLU A 259 17.97 0.75 -19.41
N PRO A 260 17.97 1.75 -20.31
CA PRO A 260 16.88 2.71 -20.39
C PRO A 260 15.57 2.05 -20.83
N PRO A 261 14.41 2.56 -20.35
CA PRO A 261 13.09 2.08 -20.75
C PRO A 261 12.88 2.21 -22.26
N THR A 262 12.17 1.25 -22.86
CA THR A 262 11.90 1.23 -24.30
C THR A 262 10.51 1.73 -24.68
N ALA A 263 9.67 2.04 -23.71
CA ALA A 263 8.29 2.55 -23.85
C ALA A 263 7.99 3.55 -22.72
N PRO A 264 7.04 4.50 -22.91
CA PRO A 264 6.27 4.70 -24.14
C PRO A 264 7.09 5.27 -25.29
N ARG A 265 6.77 4.87 -26.52
CA ARG A 265 7.39 5.43 -27.71
C ARG A 265 6.46 6.46 -28.35
N PRO A 266 6.93 7.68 -28.60
CA PRO A 266 6.15 8.64 -29.33
C PRO A 266 5.95 8.20 -30.80
N LEU A 267 4.98 8.78 -31.47
CA LEU A 267 4.82 8.58 -32.92
C LEU A 267 6.08 9.01 -33.67
N PRO A 268 6.32 8.46 -34.88
CA PRO A 268 7.52 8.80 -35.67
C PRO A 268 7.69 10.31 -35.84
N GLY A 269 8.86 10.83 -35.46
CA GLY A 269 9.18 12.26 -35.45
C GLY A 269 8.66 13.04 -34.24
N GLY A 270 7.91 12.40 -33.33
CA GLY A 270 7.48 13.00 -32.06
C GLY A 270 8.56 12.85 -30.98
N THR A 271 8.37 13.58 -29.90
CA THR A 271 9.22 13.54 -28.69
C THR A 271 8.40 13.21 -27.47
N ASN A 272 9.01 12.61 -26.46
CA ASN A 272 8.46 12.50 -25.10
C ASN A 272 9.60 12.56 -24.07
N CYS A 273 9.32 12.27 -22.82
CA CYS A 273 10.32 12.30 -21.76
C CYS A 273 11.45 11.24 -21.92
N LEU A 274 11.22 10.17 -22.69
CA LEU A 274 12.20 9.10 -22.92
C LEU A 274 12.96 9.25 -24.23
N PHE A 275 12.32 9.81 -25.28
CA PHE A 275 12.87 9.83 -26.63
C PHE A 275 12.87 11.24 -27.21
N ASP A 276 13.98 11.61 -27.84
CA ASP A 276 14.09 12.82 -28.66
C ASP A 276 13.42 12.66 -30.03
N GLY A 277 13.42 13.73 -30.83
CA GLY A 277 12.82 13.72 -32.19
C GLY A 277 13.54 12.81 -33.18
N ALA A 278 14.74 12.34 -32.88
CA ALA A 278 15.47 11.34 -33.66
C ALA A 278 15.16 9.91 -33.20
N GLY A 279 14.36 9.75 -32.15
CA GLY A 279 14.02 8.46 -31.54
C GLY A 279 15.15 7.88 -30.67
N VAL A 280 16.08 8.71 -30.23
CA VAL A 280 17.17 8.33 -29.33
C VAL A 280 16.68 8.46 -27.89
N ASN A 281 16.95 7.43 -27.07
CA ASN A 281 16.58 7.47 -25.65
C ASN A 281 17.45 8.48 -24.90
N GLN A 282 16.83 9.32 -24.08
CA GLN A 282 17.49 10.39 -23.35
C GLN A 282 18.09 9.92 -22.01
N LEU A 283 17.64 8.76 -21.51
CA LEU A 283 18.16 8.21 -20.25
C LEU A 283 19.47 7.45 -20.49
N PRO A 284 20.47 7.60 -19.62
CA PRO A 284 21.73 6.88 -19.73
C PRO A 284 21.60 5.41 -19.34
N ILE A 285 22.53 4.57 -19.77
CA ILE A 285 22.75 3.23 -19.19
C ILE A 285 23.39 3.42 -17.82
N LEU A 286 22.83 2.76 -16.79
CA LEU A 286 23.34 2.82 -15.45
C LEU A 286 24.46 1.79 -15.19
N PRO A 287 25.47 2.11 -14.38
CA PRO A 287 26.52 1.17 -14.02
C PRO A 287 25.95 -0.01 -13.23
N SER A 288 26.02 -1.21 -13.76
CA SER A 288 25.44 -2.41 -13.15
C SER A 288 26.43 -3.28 -12.37
N ASN A 289 27.73 -3.12 -12.62
CA ASN A 289 28.78 -3.99 -12.06
C ASN A 289 28.46 -5.49 -12.20
N GLY A 290 27.76 -5.87 -13.29
CA GLY A 290 27.32 -7.25 -13.55
C GLY A 290 26.02 -7.65 -12.83
N SER A 291 25.37 -6.77 -12.11
CA SER A 291 24.05 -7.02 -11.51
C SER A 291 22.92 -6.84 -12.54
N SER A 292 21.89 -7.66 -12.46
CA SER A 292 20.71 -7.54 -13.32
C SER A 292 19.83 -6.34 -12.95
N LEU A 293 19.86 -5.91 -11.69
CA LEU A 293 19.16 -4.72 -11.19
C LEU A 293 20.15 -3.85 -10.42
N VAL A 294 19.97 -2.54 -10.55
CA VAL A 294 20.74 -1.52 -9.82
C VAL A 294 19.83 -0.76 -8.85
N GLU A 295 20.41 -0.26 -7.77
CA GLU A 295 19.69 0.61 -6.83
C GLU A 295 19.44 1.97 -7.50
N LEU A 296 18.18 2.40 -7.47
CA LEU A 296 17.75 3.71 -7.94
C LEU A 296 17.71 4.66 -6.73
N THR A 297 18.65 5.57 -6.68
CA THR A 297 18.76 6.51 -5.57
C THR A 297 17.67 7.59 -5.61
N PRO A 298 17.36 8.26 -4.49
CA PRO A 298 16.43 9.39 -4.48
C PRO A 298 16.78 10.47 -5.50
N ALA A 299 18.06 10.77 -5.68
CA ALA A 299 18.53 11.76 -6.66
C ALA A 299 18.15 11.34 -8.09
N MET A 300 18.36 10.07 -8.46
CA MET A 300 18.01 9.55 -9.79
C MET A 300 16.51 9.51 -10.04
N LEU A 301 15.68 9.42 -9.01
CA LEU A 301 14.23 9.37 -9.11
C LEU A 301 13.57 10.75 -9.02
N SER A 302 14.38 11.83 -9.04
CA SER A 302 13.89 13.20 -8.89
C SER A 302 14.65 14.27 -9.71
N ASP A 303 15.63 13.88 -10.55
CA ASP A 303 16.44 14.81 -11.35
C ASP A 303 15.99 14.94 -12.82
N GLY A 304 15.04 14.11 -13.28
CA GLY A 304 14.48 14.13 -14.64
C GLY A 304 15.32 13.31 -15.63
N PRO A 305 14.90 13.28 -16.89
CA PRO A 305 13.82 14.06 -17.48
C PRO A 305 12.43 13.72 -16.93
N PHE A 306 11.51 14.70 -16.93
CA PHE A 306 10.18 14.52 -16.37
C PHE A 306 9.16 14.18 -17.43
N CYS A 307 8.34 13.16 -17.15
CA CYS A 307 7.21 12.72 -17.94
C CYS A 307 5.90 13.33 -17.44
N GLY A 308 4.93 13.43 -18.32
CA GLY A 308 3.63 14.00 -18.00
C GLY A 308 3.65 15.51 -17.81
N ASN A 309 2.50 16.06 -17.45
CA ASN A 309 2.31 17.48 -17.19
C ASN A 309 1.94 17.71 -15.73
N VAL A 310 2.23 18.90 -15.22
CA VAL A 310 1.74 19.33 -13.89
C VAL A 310 0.21 19.30 -13.90
N PRO A 311 -0.44 18.70 -12.86
CA PRO A 311 0.14 18.22 -11.59
C PRO A 311 0.72 16.80 -11.58
N ASN A 312 0.54 15.99 -12.59
CA ASN A 312 0.88 14.57 -12.59
C ASN A 312 2.27 14.25 -13.17
N GLN A 313 3.20 15.18 -12.99
CA GLN A 313 4.56 15.05 -13.51
C GLN A 313 5.40 14.09 -12.64
N TYR A 314 6.17 13.19 -13.27
CA TYR A 314 7.01 12.21 -12.60
C TYR A 314 8.35 12.02 -13.33
N ASP A 315 9.34 11.48 -12.63
CA ASP A 315 10.66 11.22 -13.17
C ASP A 315 10.66 10.01 -14.12
N ALA A 316 11.36 10.11 -15.24
CA ALA A 316 11.43 9.05 -16.24
C ALA A 316 12.17 7.79 -15.74
N ASP A 317 13.07 7.91 -14.77
CA ASP A 317 13.75 6.77 -14.17
C ASP A 317 12.81 5.86 -13.35
N LEU A 318 11.59 6.34 -13.00
CA LEU A 318 10.57 5.50 -12.39
C LEU A 318 10.10 4.34 -13.30
N TYR A 319 10.24 4.46 -14.61
CA TYR A 319 9.98 3.36 -15.55
C TYR A 319 10.95 2.17 -15.41
N ARG A 320 12.13 2.40 -14.83
CA ARG A 320 13.13 1.35 -14.59
C ARG A 320 12.77 0.41 -13.45
N ILE A 321 11.88 0.82 -12.55
CA ILE A 321 11.59 0.06 -11.32
C ILE A 321 11.10 -1.36 -11.67
N ARG A 322 11.77 -2.37 -11.08
CA ARG A 322 11.43 -3.80 -11.20
C ARG A 322 11.28 -4.46 -9.84
N ARG A 323 11.86 -3.86 -8.81
CA ARG A 323 11.79 -4.38 -7.44
C ARG A 323 11.73 -3.25 -6.44
N VAL A 324 10.86 -3.40 -5.47
CA VAL A 324 10.79 -2.53 -4.29
C VAL A 324 11.19 -3.35 -3.06
N ARG A 325 12.13 -2.84 -2.28
CA ARG A 325 12.41 -3.37 -0.94
C ARG A 325 11.63 -2.55 0.07
N VAL A 326 10.85 -3.24 0.89
CA VAL A 326 10.09 -2.62 1.96
C VAL A 326 10.75 -2.96 3.29
N THR A 327 11.11 -1.94 4.05
CA THR A 327 11.58 -2.08 5.44
C THR A 327 10.52 -1.49 6.35
N MET A 328 9.98 -2.33 7.24
CA MET A 328 8.97 -1.94 8.22
C MET A 328 9.43 -2.32 9.61
N ARG A 329 9.38 -1.38 10.56
CA ARG A 329 9.70 -1.61 11.96
C ARG A 329 8.44 -1.40 12.81
N VAL A 330 8.16 -2.38 13.64
CA VAL A 330 7.01 -2.40 14.53
C VAL A 330 7.50 -2.38 15.97
N GLN A 331 6.82 -1.68 16.85
CA GLN A 331 7.09 -1.68 18.29
C GLN A 331 5.98 -2.36 19.06
N THR A 332 6.25 -2.75 20.30
CA THR A 332 5.22 -3.23 21.23
C THR A 332 4.38 -2.05 21.74
N GLY A 333 3.11 -2.30 22.05
CA GLY A 333 2.22 -1.28 22.63
C GLY A 333 2.50 -0.97 24.09
N LEU A 334 3.14 -1.90 24.82
CA LEU A 334 3.55 -1.69 26.20
C LEU A 334 4.75 -0.73 26.26
N ARG A 335 4.55 0.40 26.93
CA ARG A 335 5.68 1.22 27.41
C ARG A 335 6.09 0.65 28.77
N ASP A 336 7.39 0.36 28.90
CA ASP A 336 7.99 0.03 30.21
C ASP A 336 7.84 1.18 31.19
#